data_cb068bde0a5671ee955e57823f355208
#
_entry.id   cb068bde0a5671ee955e57823f355208
#
_cell.length_a   1.000
_cell.length_b   1.000
_cell.length_c   1.000
_cell.angle_alpha   90.00
_cell.angle_beta   90.00
_cell.angle_gamma   90.00
#
_symmetry.space_group_name_H-M   'P 1'
#
loop_
_entity.id
_entity.type
_entity.pdbx_description
1 polymer ?
#
loop_
_entity_poly.entity_id
_entity_poly.type
_entity_poly.pdbx_seq_one_letter_code
_entity_poly.pdbx_strand_id
1 'polypeptide(L)'
;MNICIFVGARPNFIKIAPIVRAIDKAKAEGKEIGSSLVYAGRDDDPTLEPSLFDDLQIGRPDVCLGVDCVNLNELTGQVMSAFERYLQEHSTDVVIVVDDLASTMAAAIVTKKQGILLAHLVAGTRSFDISMPKEINRLVIDGLSDLLFTAGIGGNSAATREGAESSKIYMVGNILMDTLRFNHQRFERPAVMDELGLVEKKYIVFTLNRKAIIGNDDELRALLVSMMSHTGDVPVVAPLRKLAADAVKRIVNENPLLFEKLHIVAPLDYLHFGYLTANALGIVTDSGNVAEEATFNTVPCITLNSYTEHIETVKEIGRAHV
;
A
#
# COMPACT_ATOMS: atom_id res chain seq x y z
N MET A 1 7.84 0.46 28.02
CA MET A 1 8.38 0.70 26.67
C MET A 1 7.32 1.44 25.84
N ASN A 2 7.66 2.58 25.27
CA ASN A 2 6.76 3.42 24.47
C ASN A 2 7.11 3.28 22.98
N ILE A 3 6.16 2.83 22.20
CA ILE A 3 6.29 2.58 20.75
C ILE A 3 5.54 3.66 19.99
N CYS A 4 6.22 4.35 19.08
CA CYS A 4 5.57 5.22 18.10
C CYS A 4 5.46 4.45 16.77
N ILE A 5 4.27 4.28 16.22
CA ILE A 5 4.04 3.72 14.88
C ILE A 5 3.76 4.89 13.95
N PHE A 6 4.68 5.15 13.03
CA PHE A 6 4.56 6.24 12.07
C PHE A 6 4.01 5.74 10.74
N VAL A 7 2.98 6.39 10.23
CA VAL A 7 2.32 6.08 8.95
C VAL A 7 2.24 7.32 8.06
N GLY A 8 2.56 7.16 6.78
CA GLY A 8 2.61 8.25 5.81
C GLY A 8 1.44 8.31 4.84
N ALA A 9 0.71 7.20 4.65
CA ALA A 9 -0.40 7.11 3.70
C ALA A 9 -1.31 5.92 4.03
N ARG A 10 -2.52 5.91 3.43
CA ARG A 10 -3.52 4.85 3.61
C ARG A 10 -2.97 3.41 3.53
N PRO A 11 -2.12 3.02 2.55
CA PRO A 11 -1.60 1.65 2.49
C PRO A 11 -0.79 1.24 3.72
N ASN A 12 -0.17 2.19 4.40
CA ASN A 12 0.58 1.88 5.62
C ASN A 12 -0.34 1.40 6.75
N PHE A 13 -1.55 1.97 6.90
CA PHE A 13 -2.52 1.50 7.90
C PHE A 13 -2.86 0.03 7.72
N ILE A 14 -3.02 -0.41 6.47
CA ILE A 14 -3.29 -1.82 6.15
C ILE A 14 -2.15 -2.72 6.64
N LYS A 15 -0.90 -2.30 6.44
CA LYS A 15 0.30 -3.06 6.81
C LYS A 15 0.59 -3.05 8.31
N ILE A 16 0.29 -1.95 9.01
CA ILE A 16 0.56 -1.87 10.45
C ILE A 16 -0.59 -2.42 11.31
N ALA A 17 -1.75 -2.66 10.75
CA ALA A 17 -2.92 -3.14 11.52
C ALA A 17 -2.63 -4.41 12.35
N PRO A 18 -1.92 -5.44 11.85
CA PRO A 18 -1.55 -6.59 12.67
C PRO A 18 -0.67 -6.22 13.87
N ILE A 19 0.23 -5.25 13.72
CA ILE A 19 1.11 -4.78 14.79
C ILE A 19 0.31 -4.05 15.86
N VAL A 20 -0.59 -3.14 15.47
CA VAL A 20 -1.47 -2.42 16.41
C VAL A 20 -2.29 -3.42 17.21
N ARG A 21 -2.98 -4.37 16.56
CA ARG A 21 -3.76 -5.40 17.26
C ARG A 21 -2.90 -6.27 18.17
N ALA A 22 -1.67 -6.60 17.78
CA ALA A 22 -0.77 -7.39 18.62
C ALA A 22 -0.32 -6.61 19.87
N ILE A 23 -0.07 -5.31 19.74
CA ILE A 23 0.25 -4.44 20.87
C ILE A 23 -0.96 -4.30 21.80
N ASP A 24 -2.16 -4.08 21.27
CA ASP A 24 -3.37 -3.95 22.07
C ASP A 24 -3.68 -5.26 22.84
N LYS A 25 -3.47 -6.41 22.20
CA LYS A 25 -3.55 -7.70 22.87
C LYS A 25 -2.53 -7.82 24.00
N ALA A 26 -1.27 -7.41 23.75
CA ALA A 26 -0.23 -7.46 24.77
C ALA A 26 -0.53 -6.55 25.96
N LYS A 27 -1.12 -5.37 25.73
CA LYS A 27 -1.60 -4.47 26.80
C LYS A 27 -2.72 -5.13 27.59
N ALA A 28 -3.67 -5.77 26.92
CA ALA A 28 -4.78 -6.49 27.58
C ALA A 28 -4.28 -7.67 28.43
N GLU A 29 -3.15 -8.28 28.05
CA GLU A 29 -2.46 -9.33 28.82
C GLU A 29 -1.61 -8.78 29.98
N GLY A 30 -1.62 -7.46 30.23
CA GLY A 30 -0.92 -6.80 31.33
C GLY A 30 0.55 -6.46 31.06
N LYS A 31 0.99 -6.46 29.80
CA LYS A 31 2.34 -6.00 29.47
C LYS A 31 2.41 -4.48 29.51
N GLU A 32 3.45 -3.96 30.13
CA GLU A 32 3.72 -2.51 30.23
C GLU A 32 4.27 -1.95 28.90
N ILE A 33 3.39 -1.79 27.91
CA ILE A 33 3.70 -1.25 26.59
C ILE A 33 2.79 -0.05 26.34
N GLY A 34 3.39 1.15 26.12
CA GLY A 34 2.71 2.31 25.55
C GLY A 34 2.82 2.25 24.02
N SER A 35 1.81 2.72 23.31
CA SER A 35 1.91 2.91 21.86
C SER A 35 1.14 4.13 21.42
N SER A 36 1.64 4.80 20.37
CA SER A 36 0.96 5.89 19.69
C SER A 36 1.03 5.66 18.19
N LEU A 37 -0.10 5.83 17.51
CA LEU A 37 -0.22 5.80 16.07
C LEU A 37 -0.18 7.23 15.54
N VAL A 38 0.88 7.58 14.81
CA VAL A 38 1.12 8.93 14.30
C VAL A 38 1.00 8.94 12.78
N TYR A 39 0.11 9.78 12.27
CA TYR A 39 -0.13 9.97 10.84
C TYR A 39 0.52 11.25 10.33
N ALA A 40 1.25 11.17 9.22
CA ALA A 40 1.91 12.34 8.62
C ALA A 40 0.92 13.37 8.08
N GLY A 41 -0.20 12.93 7.53
CA GLY A 41 -1.20 13.76 6.86
C GLY A 41 -2.19 14.43 7.80
N ARG A 42 -3.24 14.94 7.19
CA ARG A 42 -4.33 15.63 7.89
C ARG A 42 -5.36 14.64 8.42
N ASP A 43 -6.08 15.02 9.46
CA ASP A 43 -7.18 14.21 10.03
C ASP A 43 -8.36 14.05 9.05
N ASP A 44 -8.58 15.05 8.19
CA ASP A 44 -9.61 15.07 7.15
C ASP A 44 -9.12 14.58 5.78
N ASP A 45 -8.07 13.75 5.72
CA ASP A 45 -7.54 13.22 4.47
C ASP A 45 -8.62 12.41 3.73
N PRO A 46 -9.02 12.86 2.51
CA PRO A 46 -10.08 12.18 1.74
C PRO A 46 -9.67 10.80 1.22
N THR A 47 -8.41 10.40 1.36
CA THR A 47 -7.95 9.06 1.00
C THR A 47 -8.21 8.03 2.09
N LEU A 48 -8.52 8.49 3.31
CA LEU A 48 -8.91 7.66 4.44
C LEU A 48 -10.43 7.55 4.46
N GLU A 49 -10.97 6.48 3.93
CA GLU A 49 -12.40 6.21 4.02
C GLU A 49 -12.84 6.05 5.49
N PRO A 50 -14.07 6.49 5.86
CA PRO A 50 -14.54 6.45 7.24
C PRO A 50 -14.51 5.05 7.86
N SER A 51 -14.78 3.99 7.08
CA SER A 51 -14.80 2.60 7.53
C SER A 51 -13.42 1.97 7.68
N LEU A 52 -12.34 2.59 7.16
CA LEU A 52 -11.00 1.96 7.09
C LEU A 52 -10.54 1.40 8.44
N PHE A 53 -10.70 2.16 9.51
CA PHE A 53 -10.22 1.77 10.83
C PHE A 53 -11.09 0.67 11.45
N ASP A 54 -12.40 0.72 11.23
CA ASP A 54 -13.35 -0.32 11.64
C ASP A 54 -13.10 -1.61 10.84
N ASP A 55 -12.88 -1.51 9.54
CA ASP A 55 -12.55 -2.63 8.66
C ASP A 55 -11.25 -3.32 9.11
N LEU A 56 -10.24 -2.55 9.47
CA LEU A 56 -8.96 -3.05 9.96
C LEU A 56 -8.98 -3.46 11.43
N GLN A 57 -10.03 -3.12 12.19
CA GLN A 57 -10.14 -3.28 13.64
C GLN A 57 -8.96 -2.68 14.40
N ILE A 58 -8.67 -1.40 14.12
CA ILE A 58 -7.67 -0.59 14.81
C ILE A 58 -8.24 0.78 15.16
N GLY A 59 -7.63 1.47 16.12
CA GLY A 59 -7.96 2.87 16.42
C GLY A 59 -7.56 3.82 15.29
N ARG A 60 -8.18 4.98 15.25
CA ARG A 60 -7.71 6.12 14.45
C ARG A 60 -6.33 6.57 14.94
N PRO A 61 -5.57 7.33 14.13
CA PRO A 61 -4.32 7.94 14.61
C PRO A 61 -4.54 8.75 15.89
N ASP A 62 -3.65 8.56 16.85
CA ASP A 62 -3.63 9.38 18.08
C ASP A 62 -3.21 10.81 17.75
N VAL A 63 -2.34 10.98 16.76
CA VAL A 63 -1.84 12.28 16.30
C VAL A 63 -1.77 12.31 14.77
N CYS A 64 -2.34 13.38 14.19
CA CYS A 64 -2.16 13.74 12.78
C CYS A 64 -1.23 14.96 12.71
N LEU A 65 -0.12 14.85 11.98
CA LEU A 65 0.86 15.94 11.87
C LEU A 65 0.39 17.09 10.97
N GLY A 66 -0.67 16.88 10.21
CA GLY A 66 -1.31 17.90 9.38
C GLY A 66 -0.53 18.31 8.13
N VAL A 67 0.44 17.50 7.69
CA VAL A 67 1.24 17.82 6.51
C VAL A 67 0.46 17.52 5.23
N ASP A 68 0.32 18.54 4.38
CA ASP A 68 -0.36 18.46 3.09
C ASP A 68 0.48 19.19 2.02
N CYS A 69 1.31 18.45 1.29
CA CYS A 69 2.19 18.98 0.26
C CYS A 69 2.19 18.09 -0.98
N VAL A 70 2.13 18.73 -2.16
CA VAL A 70 2.25 18.04 -3.44
C VAL A 70 3.72 17.76 -3.79
N ASN A 71 4.61 18.66 -3.44
CA ASN A 71 6.05 18.50 -3.67
C ASN A 71 6.65 17.58 -2.60
N LEU A 72 7.26 16.47 -3.02
CA LEU A 72 7.79 15.46 -2.11
C LEU A 72 8.98 15.96 -1.27
N ASN A 73 9.79 16.88 -1.76
CA ASN A 73 10.91 17.43 -1.00
C ASN A 73 10.41 18.39 0.09
N GLU A 74 9.41 19.21 -0.23
CA GLU A 74 8.75 20.08 0.73
C GLU A 74 8.03 19.25 1.79
N LEU A 75 7.27 18.22 1.39
CA LEU A 75 6.64 17.26 2.29
C LEU A 75 7.66 16.64 3.25
N THR A 76 8.81 16.20 2.74
CA THR A 76 9.90 15.64 3.56
C THR A 76 10.32 16.63 4.65
N GLY A 77 10.60 17.89 4.28
CA GLY A 77 10.99 18.93 5.23
C GLY A 77 9.93 19.25 6.28
N GLN A 78 8.67 19.34 5.87
CA GLN A 78 7.55 19.61 6.78
C GLN A 78 7.32 18.44 7.76
N VAL A 79 7.36 17.20 7.28
CA VAL A 79 7.26 16.01 8.13
C VAL A 79 8.42 15.95 9.12
N MET A 80 9.66 16.23 8.68
CA MET A 80 10.80 16.27 9.60
C MET A 80 10.55 17.25 10.75
N SER A 81 10.14 18.48 10.44
CA SER A 81 9.90 19.52 11.46
C SER A 81 8.73 19.17 12.38
N ALA A 82 7.64 18.62 11.85
CA ALA A 82 6.47 18.27 12.63
C ALA A 82 6.71 17.05 13.52
N PHE A 83 7.37 16.03 12.99
CA PHE A 83 7.67 14.80 13.72
C PHE A 83 8.75 15.01 14.80
N GLU A 84 9.73 15.89 14.56
CA GLU A 84 10.70 16.30 15.58
C GLU A 84 10.01 16.89 16.80
N ARG A 85 9.09 17.84 16.61
CA ARG A 85 8.30 18.42 17.71
C ARG A 85 7.51 17.35 18.47
N TYR A 86 6.86 16.44 17.73
CA TYR A 86 6.14 15.33 18.33
C TYR A 86 7.05 14.50 19.25
N LEU A 87 8.24 14.09 18.79
CA LEU A 87 9.17 13.28 19.58
C LEU A 87 9.78 14.02 20.78
N GLN A 88 9.87 15.35 20.72
CA GLN A 88 10.32 16.18 21.87
C GLN A 88 9.25 16.24 22.98
N GLU A 89 7.97 16.16 22.60
CA GLU A 89 6.85 16.24 23.54
C GLU A 89 6.40 14.86 24.06
N HIS A 90 6.75 13.78 23.36
CA HIS A 90 6.28 12.43 23.66
C HIS A 90 7.45 11.46 23.85
N SER A 91 7.62 10.98 25.08
CA SER A 91 8.65 9.98 25.39
C SER A 91 8.48 8.72 24.54
N THR A 92 9.47 8.42 23.71
CA THR A 92 9.44 7.33 22.72
C THR A 92 10.73 6.53 22.81
N ASP A 93 10.60 5.22 23.00
CA ASP A 93 11.75 4.30 23.06
C ASP A 93 12.09 3.75 21.67
N VAL A 94 11.08 3.50 20.83
CA VAL A 94 11.23 2.97 19.49
C VAL A 94 10.20 3.56 18.54
N VAL A 95 10.63 3.90 17.32
CA VAL A 95 9.75 4.28 16.21
C VAL A 95 9.72 3.14 15.20
N ILE A 96 8.51 2.71 14.85
CA ILE A 96 8.27 1.76 13.77
C ILE A 96 7.82 2.54 12.53
N VAL A 97 8.55 2.38 11.43
CA VAL A 97 8.19 2.93 10.12
C VAL A 97 7.91 1.81 9.13
N VAL A 98 7.13 2.09 8.08
CA VAL A 98 6.71 1.08 7.10
C VAL A 98 6.78 1.62 5.68
N ASP A 99 7.21 0.78 4.74
CA ASP A 99 7.39 1.09 3.31
C ASP A 99 8.42 2.22 3.05
N ASP A 100 8.29 2.90 1.90
CA ASP A 100 9.30 3.70 1.24
C ASP A 100 8.85 5.11 0.88
N LEU A 101 7.91 5.68 1.62
CA LEU A 101 7.40 7.02 1.33
C LEU A 101 8.43 8.11 1.72
N ALA A 102 8.32 9.28 1.10
CA ALA A 102 9.11 10.44 1.48
C ALA A 102 8.90 10.84 2.95
N SER A 103 7.64 10.71 3.43
CA SER A 103 7.30 10.91 4.85
C SER A 103 7.94 9.85 5.76
N THR A 104 8.01 8.59 5.31
CA THR A 104 8.67 7.50 6.04
C THR A 104 10.16 7.77 6.20
N MET A 105 10.83 8.19 5.12
CA MET A 105 12.24 8.59 5.15
C MET A 105 12.46 9.78 6.09
N ALA A 106 11.61 10.80 6.04
CA ALA A 106 11.68 11.96 6.92
C ALA A 106 11.61 11.54 8.40
N ALA A 107 10.65 10.69 8.75
CA ALA A 107 10.50 10.16 10.12
C ALA A 107 11.72 9.34 10.55
N ALA A 108 12.28 8.51 9.67
CA ALA A 108 13.47 7.71 9.94
C ALA A 108 14.70 8.60 10.30
N ILE A 109 14.93 9.65 9.50
CA ILE A 109 16.03 10.59 9.74
C ILE A 109 15.88 11.28 11.11
N VAL A 110 14.69 11.80 11.40
CA VAL A 110 14.42 12.50 12.67
C VAL A 110 14.56 11.55 13.85
N THR A 111 14.02 10.34 13.77
CA THR A 111 14.14 9.32 14.82
C THR A 111 15.61 9.09 15.19
N LYS A 112 16.46 8.89 14.20
CA LYS A 112 17.89 8.62 14.47
C LYS A 112 18.64 9.85 14.98
N LYS A 113 18.30 11.06 14.54
CA LYS A 113 18.88 12.30 15.06
C LYS A 113 18.48 12.58 16.51
N GLN A 114 17.36 12.06 16.98
CA GLN A 114 16.91 12.13 18.38
C GLN A 114 17.48 10.97 19.24
N GLY A 115 18.28 10.06 18.66
CA GLY A 115 18.87 8.94 19.38
C GLY A 115 17.89 7.81 19.72
N ILE A 116 16.70 7.79 19.09
CA ILE A 116 15.67 6.79 19.33
C ILE A 116 15.91 5.56 18.43
N LEU A 117 15.51 4.37 18.90
CA LEU A 117 15.57 3.14 18.10
C LEU A 117 14.61 3.22 16.91
N LEU A 118 15.11 2.81 15.75
CA LEU A 118 14.33 2.78 14.50
C LEU A 118 14.12 1.35 14.03
N ALA A 119 12.88 0.96 13.84
CA ALA A 119 12.47 -0.32 13.28
C ALA A 119 11.79 -0.10 11.92
N HIS A 120 12.23 -0.77 10.87
CA HIS A 120 11.66 -0.68 9.53
C HIS A 120 10.93 -1.96 9.14
N LEU A 121 9.63 -1.86 8.87
CA LEU A 121 8.82 -2.94 8.29
C LEU A 121 8.88 -2.89 6.76
N VAL A 122 8.93 -4.06 6.12
CA VAL A 122 9.12 -4.24 4.67
C VAL A 122 10.52 -3.79 4.22
N ALA A 123 11.50 -3.94 5.10
CA ALA A 123 12.90 -3.62 4.85
C ALA A 123 13.53 -4.51 3.78
N GLY A 124 14.57 -4.02 3.13
CA GLY A 124 15.33 -4.75 2.11
C GLY A 124 14.64 -4.88 0.76
N THR A 125 13.49 -4.27 0.56
CA THR A 125 12.82 -4.21 -0.76
C THR A 125 13.62 -3.32 -1.71
N ARG A 126 13.94 -3.80 -2.94
CA ARG A 126 14.77 -3.06 -3.91
C ARG A 126 14.23 -3.19 -5.34
N SER A 127 14.30 -2.08 -6.07
CA SER A 127 14.20 -2.02 -7.51
C SER A 127 15.57 -2.07 -8.19
N PHE A 128 16.63 -1.70 -7.45
CA PHE A 128 18.00 -1.48 -7.94
C PHE A 128 18.11 -0.37 -8.99
N ASP A 129 17.11 0.47 -9.11
CA ASP A 129 17.11 1.65 -9.97
C ASP A 129 17.18 2.93 -9.14
N ILE A 130 18.39 3.46 -8.98
CA ILE A 130 18.66 4.68 -8.20
C ILE A 130 17.98 5.94 -8.78
N SER A 131 17.52 5.91 -10.01
CA SER A 131 16.75 7.01 -10.60
C SER A 131 15.34 7.11 -10.02
N MET A 132 14.88 6.07 -9.35
CA MET A 132 13.57 6.05 -8.71
C MET A 132 13.62 6.72 -7.33
N PRO A 133 12.81 7.76 -7.07
CA PRO A 133 12.79 8.43 -5.76
C PRO A 133 12.53 7.48 -4.58
N LYS A 134 11.73 6.46 -4.77
CA LYS A 134 11.46 5.45 -3.74
C LYS A 134 12.67 4.61 -3.38
N GLU A 135 13.52 4.30 -4.35
CA GLU A 135 14.74 3.53 -4.09
C GLU A 135 15.70 4.30 -3.18
N ILE A 136 15.80 5.62 -3.39
CA ILE A 136 16.58 6.49 -2.51
C ILE A 136 16.00 6.46 -1.09
N ASN A 137 14.68 6.54 -0.95
CA ASN A 137 14.04 6.46 0.36
C ASN A 137 14.37 5.14 1.07
N ARG A 138 14.28 4.00 0.37
CA ARG A 138 14.61 2.65 0.91
C ARG A 138 16.03 2.57 1.42
N LEU A 139 16.99 3.02 0.62
CA LEU A 139 18.41 3.02 1.00
C LEU A 139 18.66 3.84 2.26
N VAL A 140 18.05 5.02 2.38
CA VAL A 140 18.19 5.88 3.55
C VAL A 140 17.53 5.24 4.78
N ILE A 141 16.30 4.74 4.65
CA ILE A 141 15.56 4.15 5.78
C ILE A 141 16.28 2.92 6.30
N ASP A 142 16.64 1.98 5.42
CA ASP A 142 17.34 0.74 5.80
C ASP A 142 18.72 1.02 6.41
N GLY A 143 19.48 1.95 5.80
CA GLY A 143 20.80 2.34 6.30
C GLY A 143 20.79 2.98 7.70
N LEU A 144 19.66 3.59 8.10
CA LEU A 144 19.49 4.21 9.42
C LEU A 144 18.88 3.26 10.45
N SER A 145 18.24 2.17 10.04
CA SER A 145 17.45 1.31 10.91
C SER A 145 18.29 0.44 11.82
N ASP A 146 17.85 0.33 13.09
CA ASP A 146 18.43 -0.58 14.07
C ASP A 146 17.83 -1.99 13.95
N LEU A 147 16.58 -2.09 13.49
CA LEU A 147 15.85 -3.34 13.28
C LEU A 147 15.24 -3.35 11.88
N LEU A 148 15.57 -4.36 11.09
CA LEU A 148 15.12 -4.55 9.71
C LEU A 148 14.21 -5.78 9.64
N PHE A 149 12.90 -5.57 9.49
CA PHE A 149 11.93 -6.63 9.33
C PHE A 149 11.66 -6.88 7.84
N THR A 150 12.19 -7.97 7.31
CA THR A 150 12.15 -8.30 5.89
C THR A 150 11.03 -9.29 5.56
N ALA A 151 10.48 -9.18 4.35
CA ALA A 151 9.42 -10.05 3.88
C ALA A 151 9.92 -11.43 3.42
N GLY A 152 11.18 -11.55 3.03
CA GLY A 152 11.72 -12.79 2.49
C GLY A 152 13.23 -12.77 2.26
N ILE A 153 13.73 -13.84 1.64
CA ILE A 153 15.17 -14.06 1.40
C ILE A 153 15.79 -12.94 0.54
N GLY A 154 15.03 -12.40 -0.42
CA GLY A 154 15.48 -11.30 -1.27
C GLY A 154 15.81 -10.05 -0.46
N GLY A 155 14.93 -9.67 0.47
CA GLY A 155 15.14 -8.54 1.37
C GLY A 155 16.32 -8.75 2.32
N ASN A 156 16.45 -9.96 2.90
CA ASN A 156 17.62 -10.30 3.72
C ASN A 156 18.92 -10.14 2.95
N SER A 157 18.97 -10.67 1.72
CA SER A 157 20.16 -10.61 0.87
C SER A 157 20.51 -9.17 0.49
N ALA A 158 19.51 -8.33 0.20
CA ALA A 158 19.72 -6.93 -0.11
C ALA A 158 20.29 -6.17 1.11
N ALA A 159 19.65 -6.28 2.26
CA ALA A 159 20.10 -5.64 3.50
C ALA A 159 21.54 -6.06 3.88
N THR A 160 21.85 -7.35 3.78
CA THR A 160 23.20 -7.86 4.10
C THR A 160 24.24 -7.31 3.12
N ARG A 161 23.96 -7.28 1.82
CA ARG A 161 24.90 -6.72 0.81
C ARG A 161 25.15 -5.23 0.97
N GLU A 162 24.20 -4.51 1.53
CA GLU A 162 24.31 -3.08 1.82
C GLU A 162 24.97 -2.80 3.18
N GLY A 163 25.43 -3.83 3.87
CA GLY A 163 26.25 -3.71 5.08
C GLY A 163 25.46 -3.77 6.39
N ALA A 164 24.18 -4.14 6.37
CA ALA A 164 23.45 -4.37 7.61
C ALA A 164 23.98 -5.62 8.33
N GLU A 165 24.19 -5.48 9.63
CA GLU A 165 24.58 -6.60 10.49
C GLU A 165 23.47 -7.64 10.57
N SER A 166 23.81 -8.92 10.49
CA SER A 166 22.83 -10.02 10.53
C SER A 166 21.98 -10.01 11.82
N SER A 167 22.51 -9.49 12.91
CA SER A 167 21.81 -9.33 14.19
C SER A 167 20.67 -8.31 14.15
N LYS A 168 20.65 -7.45 13.14
CA LYS A 168 19.61 -6.43 12.93
C LYS A 168 18.51 -6.88 11.96
N ILE A 169 18.71 -7.99 11.24
CA ILE A 169 17.81 -8.46 10.18
C ILE A 169 16.93 -9.58 10.70
N TYR A 170 15.63 -9.38 10.63
CA TYR A 170 14.61 -10.34 11.05
C TYR A 170 13.68 -10.66 9.87
N MET A 171 13.77 -11.88 9.35
CA MET A 171 12.85 -12.35 8.32
C MET A 171 11.53 -12.78 8.98
N VAL A 172 10.51 -11.94 8.85
CA VAL A 172 9.20 -12.12 9.49
C VAL A 172 8.08 -12.50 8.52
N GLY A 173 8.36 -12.49 7.21
CA GLY A 173 7.36 -12.65 6.19
C GLY A 173 6.69 -11.33 5.78
N ASN A 174 5.78 -11.41 4.82
CA ASN A 174 5.07 -10.23 4.34
C ASN A 174 3.90 -9.88 5.27
N ILE A 175 4.00 -8.76 5.97
CA ILE A 175 3.01 -8.30 6.94
C ILE A 175 1.62 -8.06 6.33
N LEU A 176 1.53 -7.76 5.03
CA LEU A 176 0.25 -7.62 4.33
C LEU A 176 -0.56 -8.91 4.37
N MET A 177 0.11 -10.07 4.36
CA MET A 177 -0.55 -11.38 4.42
C MET A 177 -1.29 -11.59 5.75
N ASP A 178 -0.79 -11.03 6.85
CA ASP A 178 -1.46 -11.13 8.15
C ASP A 178 -2.77 -10.33 8.17
N THR A 179 -2.78 -9.16 7.52
CA THR A 179 -4.01 -8.37 7.35
C THR A 179 -5.02 -9.08 6.46
N LEU A 180 -4.56 -9.69 5.36
CA LEU A 180 -5.43 -10.44 4.46
C LEU A 180 -6.03 -11.67 5.17
N ARG A 181 -5.22 -12.46 5.87
CA ARG A 181 -5.71 -13.62 6.64
C ARG A 181 -6.75 -13.22 7.68
N PHE A 182 -6.50 -12.12 8.39
CA PHE A 182 -7.43 -11.62 9.41
C PHE A 182 -8.77 -11.19 8.81
N ASN A 183 -8.76 -10.56 7.63
CA ASN A 183 -9.96 -10.02 7.01
C ASN A 183 -10.64 -10.95 6.01
N HIS A 184 -9.99 -12.04 5.58
CA HIS A 184 -10.49 -12.89 4.50
C HIS A 184 -11.92 -13.41 4.73
N GLN A 185 -12.25 -13.81 5.96
CA GLN A 185 -13.60 -14.28 6.32
C GLN A 185 -14.58 -13.12 6.60
N ARG A 186 -14.08 -11.89 6.64
CA ARG A 186 -14.85 -10.67 6.86
C ARG A 186 -15.13 -9.91 5.57
N PHE A 187 -14.59 -10.36 4.45
CA PHE A 187 -14.86 -9.75 3.14
C PHE A 187 -16.36 -9.79 2.85
N GLU A 188 -16.89 -8.64 2.44
CA GLU A 188 -18.30 -8.43 2.22
C GLU A 188 -18.60 -8.24 0.73
N ARG A 189 -19.65 -8.93 0.25
CA ARG A 189 -20.07 -8.82 -1.16
C ARG A 189 -20.58 -7.42 -1.44
N PRO A 190 -19.96 -6.64 -2.35
CA PRO A 190 -20.40 -5.29 -2.64
C PRO A 190 -21.66 -5.26 -3.50
N ALA A 191 -22.53 -4.26 -3.28
CA ALA A 191 -23.78 -4.08 -4.01
C ALA A 191 -23.58 -4.02 -5.54
N VAL A 192 -22.47 -3.48 -6.00
CA VAL A 192 -22.10 -3.41 -7.43
C VAL A 192 -22.09 -4.78 -8.11
N MET A 193 -21.86 -5.87 -7.38
CA MET A 193 -21.94 -7.23 -7.93
C MET A 193 -23.35 -7.55 -8.43
N ASP A 194 -24.37 -7.16 -7.68
CA ASP A 194 -25.77 -7.39 -8.02
C ASP A 194 -26.30 -6.37 -9.03
N GLU A 195 -25.91 -5.12 -8.89
CA GLU A 195 -26.26 -4.02 -9.82
C GLU A 195 -25.80 -4.29 -11.25
N LEU A 196 -24.61 -4.89 -11.40
CA LEU A 196 -24.03 -5.22 -12.71
C LEU A 196 -24.24 -6.68 -13.12
N GLY A 197 -24.94 -7.48 -12.30
CA GLY A 197 -25.16 -8.91 -12.57
C GLY A 197 -23.85 -9.73 -12.62
N LEU A 198 -22.85 -9.35 -11.84
CA LEU A 198 -21.54 -10.00 -11.85
C LEU A 198 -21.59 -11.37 -11.16
N VAL A 199 -20.93 -12.32 -11.79
CA VAL A 199 -20.75 -13.69 -11.26
C VAL A 199 -19.30 -13.89 -10.86
N GLU A 200 -19.08 -14.49 -9.70
CA GLU A 200 -17.74 -14.82 -9.21
C GLU A 200 -16.94 -15.60 -10.25
N LYS A 201 -15.64 -15.29 -10.34
CA LYS A 201 -14.69 -15.86 -11.31
C LYS A 201 -15.07 -15.64 -12.79
N LYS A 202 -15.97 -14.66 -13.08
CA LYS A 202 -16.39 -14.32 -14.46
C LYS A 202 -16.29 -12.83 -14.77
N TYR A 203 -15.52 -12.07 -14.02
CA TYR A 203 -15.23 -10.65 -14.27
C TYR A 203 -13.78 -10.33 -14.01
N ILE A 204 -13.28 -9.27 -14.60
CA ILE A 204 -11.93 -8.75 -14.39
C ILE A 204 -12.04 -7.46 -13.56
N VAL A 205 -11.13 -7.28 -12.61
CA VAL A 205 -10.98 -6.01 -11.87
C VAL A 205 -9.86 -5.20 -12.49
N PHE A 206 -10.15 -3.93 -12.79
CA PHE A 206 -9.17 -2.98 -13.29
C PHE A 206 -8.98 -1.84 -12.30
N THR A 207 -7.73 -1.58 -11.88
CA THR A 207 -7.39 -0.45 -11.03
C THR A 207 -6.25 0.37 -11.62
N LEU A 208 -6.31 1.70 -11.45
CA LEU A 208 -5.32 2.64 -11.99
C LEU A 208 -5.16 3.85 -11.05
N ASN A 209 -3.92 4.12 -10.62
CA ASN A 209 -3.58 5.25 -9.76
C ASN A 209 -2.34 6.02 -10.24
N ARG A 210 -1.54 5.46 -11.15
CA ARG A 210 -0.27 6.04 -11.60
C ARG A 210 -0.52 7.29 -12.45
N LYS A 211 -0.09 8.45 -11.92
CA LYS A 211 -0.28 9.76 -12.57
C LYS A 211 0.32 9.84 -13.98
N ALA A 212 1.43 9.15 -14.23
CA ALA A 212 2.06 9.12 -15.55
C ALA A 212 1.14 8.52 -16.62
N ILE A 213 0.49 7.38 -16.33
CA ILE A 213 -0.46 6.74 -17.25
C ILE A 213 -1.75 7.58 -17.36
N ILE A 214 -2.27 8.06 -16.23
CA ILE A 214 -3.51 8.87 -16.19
C ILE A 214 -3.34 10.20 -16.96
N GLY A 215 -2.14 10.78 -16.94
CA GLY A 215 -1.83 12.03 -17.61
C GLY A 215 -1.45 11.92 -19.08
N ASN A 216 -1.39 10.71 -19.64
CA ASN A 216 -1.07 10.44 -21.04
C ASN A 216 -2.25 9.76 -21.74
N ASP A 217 -3.10 10.55 -22.38
CA ASP A 217 -4.34 10.05 -22.99
C ASP A 217 -4.07 9.01 -24.09
N ASP A 218 -2.95 9.07 -24.82
CA ASP A 218 -2.61 8.12 -25.87
C ASP A 218 -2.19 6.76 -25.30
N GLU A 219 -1.35 6.74 -24.25
CA GLU A 219 -0.99 5.52 -23.53
C GLU A 219 -2.21 4.89 -22.85
N LEU A 220 -3.03 5.72 -22.18
CA LEU A 220 -4.24 5.25 -21.52
C LEU A 220 -5.22 4.64 -22.53
N ARG A 221 -5.41 5.28 -23.68
CA ARG A 221 -6.25 4.77 -24.77
C ARG A 221 -5.73 3.43 -25.29
N ALA A 222 -4.44 3.35 -25.58
CA ALA A 222 -3.81 2.11 -26.07
C ALA A 222 -3.99 0.97 -25.08
N LEU A 223 -3.78 1.24 -23.79
CA LEU A 223 -4.01 0.29 -22.70
C LEU A 223 -5.45 -0.21 -22.66
N LEU A 224 -6.43 0.71 -22.62
CA LEU A 224 -7.85 0.37 -22.53
C LEU A 224 -8.33 -0.39 -23.76
N VAL A 225 -7.95 0.01 -24.97
CA VAL A 225 -8.28 -0.69 -26.22
C VAL A 225 -7.66 -2.10 -26.21
N SER A 226 -6.40 -2.23 -25.84
CA SER A 226 -5.74 -3.53 -25.74
C SER A 226 -6.44 -4.43 -24.72
N MET A 227 -6.74 -3.92 -23.53
CA MET A 227 -7.46 -4.66 -22.49
C MET A 227 -8.81 -5.16 -23.02
N MET A 228 -9.66 -4.28 -23.54
CA MET A 228 -11.00 -4.65 -24.00
C MET A 228 -11.00 -5.60 -25.20
N SER A 229 -10.02 -5.49 -26.10
CA SER A 229 -9.89 -6.41 -27.24
C SER A 229 -9.55 -7.83 -26.83
N HIS A 230 -8.93 -8.03 -25.65
CA HIS A 230 -8.53 -9.36 -25.16
C HIS A 230 -9.49 -9.94 -24.12
N THR A 231 -10.38 -9.12 -23.54
CA THR A 231 -11.36 -9.61 -22.55
C THR A 231 -12.63 -10.19 -23.17
N GLY A 232 -12.91 -9.91 -24.45
CA GLY A 232 -14.11 -10.38 -25.12
C GLY A 232 -15.39 -9.96 -24.40
N ASP A 233 -16.26 -10.92 -24.10
CA ASP A 233 -17.53 -10.68 -23.40
C ASP A 233 -17.40 -10.62 -21.88
N VAL A 234 -16.19 -10.79 -21.33
CA VAL A 234 -15.97 -10.74 -19.88
C VAL A 234 -16.08 -9.29 -19.38
N PRO A 235 -16.98 -9.00 -18.43
CA PRO A 235 -17.10 -7.65 -17.88
C PRO A 235 -15.84 -7.25 -17.12
N VAL A 236 -15.45 -5.99 -17.30
CA VAL A 236 -14.35 -5.35 -16.56
C VAL A 236 -14.93 -4.34 -15.59
N VAL A 237 -14.65 -4.52 -14.31
CA VAL A 237 -15.12 -3.62 -13.24
C VAL A 237 -13.96 -2.78 -12.76
N ALA A 238 -14.13 -1.47 -12.82
CA ALA A 238 -13.08 -0.49 -12.54
C ALA A 238 -13.49 0.42 -11.36
N PRO A 239 -13.17 0.05 -10.10
CA PRO A 239 -13.36 0.91 -8.94
C PRO A 239 -12.26 1.98 -8.92
N LEU A 240 -12.50 3.10 -9.58
CA LEU A 240 -11.52 4.15 -9.83
C LEU A 240 -11.76 5.38 -8.97
N ARG A 241 -10.68 5.95 -8.44
CA ARG A 241 -10.72 7.29 -7.82
C ARG A 241 -10.93 8.36 -8.89
N LYS A 242 -11.46 9.52 -8.48
CA LYS A 242 -11.93 10.60 -9.35
C LYS A 242 -10.98 10.90 -10.51
N LEU A 243 -9.69 11.12 -10.25
CA LEU A 243 -8.72 11.47 -11.30
C LEU A 243 -8.62 10.41 -12.41
N ALA A 244 -8.51 9.15 -12.01
CA ALA A 244 -8.46 8.03 -12.96
C ALA A 244 -9.84 7.81 -13.64
N ALA A 245 -10.93 7.90 -12.88
CA ALA A 245 -12.28 7.76 -13.42
C ALA A 245 -12.58 8.81 -14.49
N ASP A 246 -12.21 10.08 -14.24
CA ASP A 246 -12.41 11.17 -15.20
C ASP A 246 -11.58 10.96 -16.47
N ALA A 247 -10.33 10.51 -16.35
CA ALA A 247 -9.48 10.22 -17.49
C ALA A 247 -10.03 9.04 -18.32
N VAL A 248 -10.38 7.93 -17.68
CA VAL A 248 -10.94 6.76 -18.35
C VAL A 248 -12.26 7.10 -19.02
N LYS A 249 -13.16 7.86 -18.37
CA LYS A 249 -14.43 8.30 -18.96
C LYS A 249 -14.26 9.14 -20.22
N ARG A 250 -13.22 10.00 -20.30
CA ARG A 250 -12.95 10.76 -21.54
C ARG A 250 -12.70 9.82 -22.70
N ILE A 251 -11.85 8.81 -22.52
CA ILE A 251 -11.51 7.82 -23.57
C ILE A 251 -12.74 6.96 -23.94
N VAL A 252 -13.48 6.50 -22.94
CA VAL A 252 -14.70 5.67 -23.14
C VAL A 252 -15.74 6.42 -23.98
N ASN A 253 -15.92 7.73 -23.75
CA ASN A 253 -16.89 8.55 -24.47
C ASN A 253 -16.54 8.74 -25.96
N GLU A 254 -15.29 8.53 -26.36
CA GLU A 254 -14.89 8.59 -27.79
C GLU A 254 -15.41 7.40 -28.60
N ASN A 255 -15.52 6.22 -27.97
CA ASN A 255 -16.03 5.01 -28.62
C ASN A 255 -16.80 4.11 -27.61
N PRO A 256 -18.02 4.49 -27.21
CA PRO A 256 -18.78 3.79 -26.16
C PRO A 256 -19.01 2.29 -26.46
N LEU A 257 -19.16 1.93 -27.75
CA LEU A 257 -19.42 0.53 -28.14
C LEU A 257 -18.23 -0.39 -27.84
N LEU A 258 -17.01 0.11 -28.02
CA LEU A 258 -15.79 -0.65 -27.70
C LEU A 258 -15.66 -0.93 -26.20
N PHE A 259 -16.18 -0.02 -25.38
CA PHE A 259 -16.06 -0.06 -23.92
C PHE A 259 -17.34 -0.46 -23.21
N GLU A 260 -18.32 -1.05 -23.90
CA GLU A 260 -19.62 -1.44 -23.33
C GLU A 260 -19.48 -2.34 -22.08
N LYS A 261 -18.47 -3.20 -22.05
CA LYS A 261 -18.19 -4.10 -20.93
C LYS A 261 -17.27 -3.51 -19.85
N LEU A 262 -16.85 -2.26 -19.98
CA LEU A 262 -16.05 -1.57 -18.96
C LEU A 262 -16.97 -0.74 -18.04
N HIS A 263 -17.11 -1.20 -16.81
CA HIS A 263 -17.97 -0.58 -15.80
C HIS A 263 -17.12 0.22 -14.81
N ILE A 264 -17.13 1.55 -14.96
CA ILE A 264 -16.45 2.46 -14.03
C ILE A 264 -17.36 2.69 -12.84
N VAL A 265 -16.92 2.26 -11.65
CA VAL A 265 -17.67 2.35 -10.40
C VAL A 265 -16.93 3.21 -9.37
N ALA A 266 -17.64 3.64 -8.34
CA ALA A 266 -17.02 4.35 -7.22
C ALA A 266 -15.99 3.47 -6.49
N PRO A 267 -14.97 4.07 -5.87
CA PRO A 267 -14.09 3.34 -4.98
C PRO A 267 -14.88 2.60 -3.90
N LEU A 268 -14.45 1.39 -3.59
CA LEU A 268 -15.01 0.57 -2.53
C LEU A 268 -14.16 0.72 -1.25
N ASP A 269 -14.77 0.49 -0.09
CA ASP A 269 -14.04 0.31 1.16
C ASP A 269 -13.19 -0.97 1.15
N TYR A 270 -12.45 -1.19 2.21
CA TYR A 270 -11.45 -2.26 2.25
C TYR A 270 -12.07 -3.66 2.16
N LEU A 271 -13.17 -3.92 2.89
CA LEU A 271 -13.78 -5.27 2.92
C LEU A 271 -14.52 -5.60 1.61
N HIS A 272 -15.23 -4.64 1.04
CA HIS A 272 -15.90 -4.81 -0.25
C HIS A 272 -14.91 -4.92 -1.43
N PHE A 273 -13.83 -4.13 -1.41
CA PHE A 273 -12.76 -4.24 -2.39
C PHE A 273 -12.04 -5.59 -2.30
N GLY A 274 -11.78 -6.07 -1.08
CA GLY A 274 -11.21 -7.38 -0.82
C GLY A 274 -12.05 -8.51 -1.39
N TYR A 275 -13.39 -8.46 -1.22
CA TYR A 275 -14.30 -9.43 -1.82
C TYR A 275 -14.24 -9.39 -3.35
N LEU A 276 -14.33 -8.18 -3.92
CA LEU A 276 -14.33 -7.99 -5.38
C LEU A 276 -13.06 -8.56 -6.01
N THR A 277 -11.90 -8.29 -5.43
CA THR A 277 -10.59 -8.75 -5.96
C THR A 277 -10.37 -10.25 -5.72
N ALA A 278 -10.74 -10.79 -4.56
CA ALA A 278 -10.58 -12.20 -4.25
C ALA A 278 -11.43 -13.12 -5.14
N ASN A 279 -12.59 -12.64 -5.62
CA ASN A 279 -13.52 -13.40 -6.44
C ASN A 279 -13.46 -13.03 -7.94
N ALA A 280 -12.45 -12.28 -8.37
CA ALA A 280 -12.24 -11.96 -9.79
C ALA A 280 -11.73 -13.18 -10.60
N LEU A 281 -11.97 -13.17 -11.90
CA LEU A 281 -11.32 -14.05 -12.88
C LEU A 281 -9.85 -13.66 -13.04
N GLY A 282 -9.57 -12.36 -13.00
CA GLY A 282 -8.25 -11.77 -13.11
C GLY A 282 -8.25 -10.31 -12.69
N ILE A 283 -7.07 -9.76 -12.48
CA ILE A 283 -6.87 -8.37 -12.08
C ILE A 283 -5.87 -7.71 -13.02
N VAL A 284 -6.16 -6.48 -13.44
CA VAL A 284 -5.25 -5.59 -14.16
C VAL A 284 -5.00 -4.37 -13.26
N THR A 285 -3.75 -4.12 -12.84
CA THR A 285 -3.45 -3.10 -11.84
C THR A 285 -2.05 -2.51 -11.99
N ASP A 286 -1.89 -1.26 -11.58
CA ASP A 286 -0.60 -0.59 -11.39
C ASP A 286 -0.13 -0.58 -9.92
N SER A 287 -0.91 -1.19 -9.03
CA SER A 287 -0.66 -1.23 -7.59
C SER A 287 0.11 -2.48 -7.17
N GLY A 288 1.28 -2.29 -6.52
CA GLY A 288 2.04 -3.39 -5.92
C GLY A 288 1.25 -4.15 -4.86
N ASN A 289 0.54 -3.45 -3.97
CA ASN A 289 -0.26 -4.09 -2.93
C ASN A 289 -1.39 -4.95 -3.51
N VAL A 290 -2.12 -4.45 -4.51
CA VAL A 290 -3.18 -5.23 -5.17
C VAL A 290 -2.61 -6.48 -5.86
N ALA A 291 -1.42 -6.39 -6.42
CA ALA A 291 -0.74 -7.55 -7.01
C ALA A 291 -0.33 -8.59 -5.95
N GLU A 292 0.09 -8.15 -4.75
CA GLU A 292 0.37 -9.05 -3.62
C GLU A 292 -0.93 -9.69 -3.09
N GLU A 293 -2.01 -8.92 -2.97
CA GLU A 293 -3.34 -9.42 -2.59
C GLU A 293 -3.87 -10.44 -3.61
N ALA A 294 -3.70 -10.19 -4.90
CA ALA A 294 -4.04 -11.14 -5.96
C ALA A 294 -3.27 -12.45 -5.82
N THR A 295 -1.97 -12.37 -5.50
CA THR A 295 -1.12 -13.54 -5.24
C THR A 295 -1.64 -14.36 -4.05
N PHE A 296 -1.99 -13.69 -2.94
CA PHE A 296 -2.57 -14.34 -1.78
C PHE A 296 -3.89 -15.05 -2.09
N ASN A 297 -4.76 -14.40 -2.86
CA ASN A 297 -6.07 -14.93 -3.26
C ASN A 297 -6.02 -15.91 -4.44
N THR A 298 -4.82 -16.24 -4.96
CA THR A 298 -4.63 -17.10 -6.14
C THR A 298 -5.38 -16.60 -7.39
N VAL A 299 -5.48 -15.28 -7.55
CA VAL A 299 -6.13 -14.63 -8.70
C VAL A 299 -5.05 -14.20 -9.70
N PRO A 300 -5.14 -14.58 -10.99
CA PRO A 300 -4.24 -14.10 -12.02
C PRO A 300 -4.17 -12.58 -12.06
N CYS A 301 -2.96 -12.03 -12.17
CA CYS A 301 -2.76 -10.59 -12.11
C CYS A 301 -1.80 -10.11 -13.19
N ILE A 302 -2.23 -9.10 -13.95
CA ILE A 302 -1.39 -8.35 -14.88
C ILE A 302 -1.03 -7.03 -14.23
N THR A 303 0.27 -6.75 -14.08
CA THR A 303 0.74 -5.49 -13.53
C THR A 303 1.17 -4.53 -14.63
N LEU A 304 0.69 -3.29 -14.55
CA LEU A 304 1.01 -2.19 -15.47
C LEU A 304 2.33 -1.50 -15.09
N ASN A 305 3.32 -2.32 -14.71
CA ASN A 305 4.63 -1.86 -14.27
C ASN A 305 5.70 -2.60 -15.09
N SER A 306 6.71 -1.89 -15.53
CA SER A 306 7.87 -2.47 -16.24
C SER A 306 8.81 -3.27 -15.33
N TYR A 307 8.62 -3.21 -14.01
CA TYR A 307 9.44 -3.90 -13.01
C TYR A 307 8.58 -4.38 -11.84
N THR A 308 9.11 -5.32 -11.05
CA THR A 308 8.53 -5.70 -9.76
C THR A 308 9.55 -5.59 -8.66
N GLU A 309 9.11 -5.03 -7.55
CA GLU A 309 9.88 -4.96 -6.29
C GLU A 309 9.68 -6.24 -5.46
N HIS A 310 8.63 -7.01 -5.77
CA HIS A 310 8.21 -8.23 -5.08
C HIS A 310 8.38 -9.44 -6.02
N ILE A 311 9.63 -9.85 -6.24
CA ILE A 311 10.00 -10.95 -7.15
C ILE A 311 9.30 -12.26 -6.77
N GLU A 312 9.03 -12.47 -5.51
CA GLU A 312 8.34 -13.64 -4.98
C GLU A 312 6.97 -13.83 -5.62
N THR A 313 6.24 -12.74 -5.86
CA THR A 313 4.88 -12.78 -6.42
C THR A 313 4.86 -13.18 -7.90
N VAL A 314 5.95 -12.99 -8.62
CA VAL A 314 6.06 -13.33 -10.05
C VAL A 314 6.31 -14.82 -10.26
N LYS A 315 7.05 -15.45 -9.35
CA LYS A 315 7.47 -16.84 -9.49
C LYS A 315 6.41 -17.85 -9.07
N GLU A 316 5.48 -17.43 -8.19
CA GLU A 316 4.57 -18.37 -7.55
C GLU A 316 3.19 -18.49 -8.23
N ILE A 317 2.66 -17.43 -8.88
CA ILE A 317 1.27 -17.40 -9.38
C ILE A 317 1.14 -16.60 -10.69
N GLY A 318 1.72 -16.99 -11.78
CA GLY A 318 1.34 -16.53 -13.12
C GLY A 318 1.09 -15.02 -13.29
N ARG A 319 1.90 -14.18 -12.66
CA ARG A 319 1.87 -12.73 -12.79
C ARG A 319 2.58 -12.32 -14.08
N ALA A 320 1.96 -11.47 -14.89
CA ALA A 320 2.57 -10.91 -16.09
C ALA A 320 2.83 -9.41 -15.91
N HIS A 321 3.93 -8.94 -16.48
CA HIS A 321 4.22 -7.52 -16.67
C HIS A 321 3.93 -7.13 -18.11
N VAL A 322 3.35 -5.97 -18.33
CA VAL A 322 3.13 -5.36 -19.64
C VAL A 322 3.93 -4.07 -19.74
#